data_d43f1271719a586c1453d63733d4d697
#
_entry.id   d43f1271719a586c1453d63733d4d697
#
_cell.length_a   1.000
_cell.length_b   1.000
_cell.length_c   1.000
_cell.angle_alpha   90.00
_cell.angle_beta   90.00
_cell.angle_gamma   90.00
#
_symmetry.space_group_name_H-M   'P 1'
#
loop_
_entity.id
_entity.type
_entity.pdbx_description
1 polymer ?
#
loop_
_entity_poly.entity_id
_entity_poly.type
_entity_poly.pdbx_seq_one_letter_code
_entity_poly.pdbx_strand_id
1 'polypeptide(L)'
;MSVNQNTASRKDLRRLRVLSLLANIKKLPNVDGSLFVFAHLVIPHPPYSFGPEGEPGQFQGYDATDQEIAEAYIDQVKFINKQILAVIDILQADSDQPPVIIVQGDHGPPPELSLTYSEKMPILNAYYLPGKQMDQLLYPSISPVNTFRVVLNAYFGEHLPLLEDKSYYAPNENHAAYNLVPNSCPGKP
;
A
#
# COMPACT_ATOMS: atom_id res chain seq x y z
N MET A 1 -17.60 -42.94 6.76
CA MET A 1 -17.35 -41.67 7.44
C MET A 1 -16.61 -40.76 6.44
N SER A 2 -17.29 -39.83 5.79
CA SER A 2 -16.64 -38.92 4.87
C SER A 2 -16.01 -37.79 5.68
N VAL A 3 -14.67 -37.70 5.61
CA VAL A 3 -13.91 -36.59 6.16
C VAL A 3 -14.25 -35.35 5.33
N ASN A 4 -15.09 -34.48 5.87
CA ASN A 4 -15.36 -33.18 5.30
C ASN A 4 -14.08 -32.34 5.42
N GLN A 5 -13.23 -32.37 4.42
CA GLN A 5 -12.11 -31.46 4.31
C GLN A 5 -12.68 -30.07 3.99
N ASN A 6 -12.87 -29.30 5.05
CA ASN A 6 -13.19 -27.87 4.97
C ASN A 6 -11.99 -27.16 4.37
N THR A 7 -11.85 -27.19 3.03
CA THR A 7 -10.84 -26.41 2.33
C THR A 7 -11.23 -24.93 2.45
N ALA A 8 -10.47 -24.18 3.21
CA ALA A 8 -10.64 -22.73 3.33
C ALA A 8 -10.71 -22.09 1.93
N SER A 9 -11.67 -21.22 1.72
CA SER A 9 -11.82 -20.52 0.45
C SER A 9 -10.61 -19.62 0.18
N ARG A 10 -10.40 -19.20 -1.08
CA ARG A 10 -9.33 -18.23 -1.41
C ARG A 10 -9.48 -16.92 -0.64
N LYS A 11 -10.72 -16.50 -0.37
CA LYS A 11 -11.02 -15.32 0.46
C LYS A 11 -10.56 -15.53 1.90
N ASP A 12 -10.87 -16.68 2.50
CA ASP A 12 -10.48 -16.99 3.88
C ASP A 12 -8.96 -17.04 4.03
N LEU A 13 -8.26 -17.67 3.09
CA LEU A 13 -6.80 -17.71 3.10
C LEU A 13 -6.20 -16.31 2.96
N ARG A 14 -6.77 -15.44 2.11
CA ARG A 14 -6.32 -14.06 1.99
C ARG A 14 -6.55 -13.29 3.29
N ARG A 15 -7.73 -13.42 3.90
CA ARG A 15 -8.03 -12.80 5.19
C ARG A 15 -7.02 -13.20 6.25
N LEU A 16 -6.79 -14.50 6.41
CA LEU A 16 -5.82 -15.02 7.37
C LEU A 16 -4.41 -14.45 7.15
N ARG A 17 -3.95 -14.37 5.91
CA ARG A 17 -2.64 -13.79 5.56
C ARG A 17 -2.54 -12.32 5.94
N VAL A 18 -3.52 -11.50 5.56
CA VAL A 18 -3.52 -10.07 5.85
C VAL A 18 -3.55 -9.83 7.37
N LEU A 19 -4.45 -10.51 8.09
CA LEU A 19 -4.57 -10.38 9.54
C LEU A 19 -3.30 -10.85 10.27
N SER A 20 -2.69 -11.95 9.81
CA SER A 20 -1.42 -12.45 10.37
C SER A 20 -0.27 -11.48 10.14
N LEU A 21 -0.15 -10.89 8.94
CA LEU A 21 0.88 -9.89 8.65
C LEU A 21 0.71 -8.65 9.52
N LEU A 22 -0.51 -8.11 9.61
CA LEU A 22 -0.81 -6.96 10.47
C LEU A 22 -0.50 -7.25 11.95
N ALA A 23 -0.86 -8.44 12.44
CA ALA A 23 -0.56 -8.85 13.80
C ALA A 23 0.95 -9.00 14.07
N ASN A 24 1.72 -9.43 13.06
CA ASN A 24 3.18 -9.55 13.20
C ASN A 24 3.88 -8.19 13.14
N ILE A 25 3.43 -7.28 12.28
CA ILE A 25 3.99 -5.92 12.22
C ILE A 25 3.80 -5.22 13.57
N LYS A 26 2.65 -5.38 14.22
CA LYS A 26 2.37 -4.81 15.56
C LYS A 26 3.30 -5.32 16.67
N LYS A 27 4.02 -6.42 16.45
CA LYS A 27 4.97 -6.99 17.43
C LYS A 27 6.40 -6.51 17.21
N LEU A 28 6.69 -5.80 16.13
CA LEU A 28 8.06 -5.37 15.80
C LEU A 28 8.75 -4.55 16.90
N PRO A 29 8.05 -3.68 17.67
CA PRO A 29 8.67 -2.98 18.79
C PRO A 29 9.29 -3.90 19.85
N ASN A 30 8.83 -5.15 19.95
CA ASN A 30 9.35 -6.14 20.91
C ASN A 30 10.46 -7.03 20.33
N VAL A 31 11.00 -6.70 19.15
CA VAL A 31 12.06 -7.47 18.50
C VAL A 31 13.38 -6.73 18.69
N ASP A 32 14.33 -7.38 19.34
CA ASP A 32 15.65 -6.80 19.61
C ASP A 32 16.46 -6.55 18.33
N GLY A 33 17.26 -5.48 18.35
CA GLY A 33 18.22 -5.16 17.30
C GLY A 33 17.69 -4.24 16.20
N SER A 34 18.54 -3.96 15.22
CA SER A 34 18.19 -3.13 14.06
C SER A 34 17.41 -3.95 13.04
N LEU A 35 16.25 -3.46 12.64
CA LEU A 35 15.35 -4.15 11.71
C LEU A 35 15.21 -3.39 10.41
N PHE A 36 15.18 -4.13 9.30
CA PHE A 36 14.61 -3.71 8.04
C PHE A 36 13.43 -4.62 7.72
N VAL A 37 12.24 -4.04 7.61
CA VAL A 37 11.00 -4.78 7.39
C VAL A 37 10.38 -4.36 6.07
N PHE A 38 10.19 -5.31 5.18
CA PHE A 38 9.39 -5.15 3.97
C PHE A 38 8.09 -5.94 4.11
N ALA A 39 6.96 -5.24 4.25
CA ALA A 39 5.65 -5.85 4.40
C ALA A 39 4.81 -5.63 3.15
N HIS A 40 4.56 -6.70 2.39
CA HIS A 40 3.72 -6.67 1.20
C HIS A 40 2.31 -7.16 1.54
N LEU A 41 1.38 -6.22 1.69
CA LEU A 41 -0.03 -6.45 1.97
C LEU A 41 -0.82 -6.38 0.66
N VAL A 42 -1.22 -7.52 0.10
CA VAL A 42 -1.99 -7.58 -1.16
C VAL A 42 -3.45 -7.21 -0.91
N ILE A 43 -3.66 -5.97 -0.50
CA ILE A 43 -4.97 -5.34 -0.21
C ILE A 43 -4.86 -3.85 -0.56
N PRO A 44 -5.84 -3.23 -1.21
CA PRO A 44 -7.20 -3.68 -1.50
C PRO A 44 -7.41 -4.49 -2.80
N HIS A 45 -6.39 -5.14 -3.34
CA HIS A 45 -6.49 -5.99 -4.54
C HIS A 45 -7.55 -7.12 -4.38
N PRO A 46 -8.32 -7.47 -5.44
CA PRO A 46 -9.25 -8.61 -5.40
C PRO A 46 -8.58 -9.95 -5.04
N PRO A 47 -9.31 -10.92 -4.49
CA PRO A 47 -10.74 -10.87 -4.15
C PRO A 47 -11.01 -9.98 -2.94
N TYR A 48 -12.12 -9.23 -3.01
CA TYR A 48 -12.54 -8.34 -1.92
C TYR A 48 -13.03 -9.16 -0.72
N SER A 49 -12.17 -9.31 0.25
CA SER A 49 -12.31 -10.28 1.34
C SER A 49 -12.74 -9.65 2.66
N PHE A 50 -12.76 -8.33 2.75
CA PHE A 50 -13.07 -7.60 3.95
C PHE A 50 -14.17 -6.59 3.72
N GLY A 51 -15.13 -6.50 4.64
CA GLY A 51 -15.98 -5.35 4.82
C GLY A 51 -15.26 -4.24 5.61
N PRO A 52 -15.89 -3.07 5.79
CA PRO A 52 -15.24 -1.87 6.32
C PRO A 52 -14.78 -1.97 7.78
N GLU A 53 -15.39 -2.86 8.58
CA GLU A 53 -14.99 -3.11 9.97
C GLU A 53 -14.11 -4.36 10.12
N GLY A 54 -13.79 -5.04 9.01
CA GLY A 54 -12.97 -6.24 9.00
C GLY A 54 -13.76 -7.56 9.00
N GLU A 55 -15.07 -7.49 8.91
CA GLU A 55 -15.94 -8.66 8.70
C GLU A 55 -15.69 -9.29 7.33
N PRO A 56 -16.12 -10.52 7.08
CA PRO A 56 -16.02 -11.14 5.76
C PRO A 56 -16.70 -10.31 4.67
N GLY A 57 -15.97 -9.95 3.63
CA GLY A 57 -16.50 -9.21 2.49
C GLY A 57 -17.61 -9.98 1.77
N GLN A 58 -18.69 -9.29 1.46
CA GLN A 58 -19.88 -9.89 0.85
C GLN A 58 -19.81 -10.01 -0.69
N PHE A 59 -18.76 -9.49 -1.31
CA PHE A 59 -18.56 -9.53 -2.75
C PHE A 59 -18.63 -10.96 -3.31
N GLN A 60 -19.48 -11.22 -4.29
CA GLN A 60 -19.82 -12.58 -4.72
C GLN A 60 -19.22 -13.02 -6.07
N GLY A 61 -18.32 -12.27 -6.71
CA GLY A 61 -17.53 -12.84 -7.81
C GLY A 61 -17.86 -12.34 -9.23
N TYR A 62 -17.81 -13.22 -10.21
CA TYR A 62 -17.67 -12.90 -11.63
C TYR A 62 -18.86 -12.18 -12.31
N ASP A 63 -20.04 -12.17 -11.70
CA ASP A 63 -21.23 -11.50 -12.23
C ASP A 63 -21.52 -10.16 -11.55
N ALA A 64 -20.56 -9.62 -10.80
CA ALA A 64 -20.74 -8.37 -10.09
C ALA A 64 -20.72 -7.17 -11.06
N THR A 65 -21.57 -6.22 -10.79
CA THR A 65 -21.59 -4.92 -11.48
C THR A 65 -20.38 -4.06 -11.07
N ASP A 66 -20.02 -3.08 -11.90
CA ASP A 66 -18.96 -2.12 -11.60
C ASP A 66 -19.22 -1.39 -10.27
N GLN A 67 -20.49 -1.12 -9.96
CA GLN A 67 -20.87 -0.50 -8.69
C GLN A 67 -20.56 -1.41 -7.49
N GLU A 68 -20.90 -2.70 -7.56
CA GLU A 68 -20.61 -3.68 -6.50
C GLU A 68 -19.10 -3.88 -6.31
N ILE A 69 -18.34 -3.85 -7.42
CA ILE A 69 -16.88 -3.87 -7.38
C ILE A 69 -16.35 -2.62 -6.67
N ALA A 70 -16.89 -1.45 -7.01
CA ALA A 70 -16.51 -0.18 -6.40
C ALA A 70 -16.76 -0.17 -4.88
N GLU A 71 -17.95 -0.59 -4.47
CA GLU A 71 -18.34 -0.65 -3.06
C GLU A 71 -17.43 -1.61 -2.28
N ALA A 72 -17.19 -2.81 -2.81
CA ALA A 72 -16.32 -3.80 -2.20
C ALA A 72 -14.85 -3.34 -2.10
N TYR A 73 -14.35 -2.63 -3.11
CA TYR A 73 -13.02 -2.00 -3.07
C TYR A 73 -12.96 -0.93 -1.98
N ILE A 74 -13.93 -0.02 -1.93
CA ILE A 74 -14.00 1.06 -0.94
C ILE A 74 -14.05 0.48 0.48
N ASP A 75 -14.79 -0.58 0.71
CA ASP A 75 -14.87 -1.21 2.02
C ASP A 75 -13.53 -1.81 2.46
N GLN A 76 -12.80 -2.46 1.54
CA GLN A 76 -11.45 -2.92 1.84
C GLN A 76 -10.48 -1.75 2.10
N VAL A 77 -10.61 -0.64 1.37
CA VAL A 77 -9.80 0.57 1.60
C VAL A 77 -10.08 1.14 3.00
N LYS A 78 -11.35 1.23 3.41
CA LYS A 78 -11.72 1.67 4.76
C LYS A 78 -11.09 0.78 5.83
N PHE A 79 -11.21 -0.53 5.67
CA PHE A 79 -10.63 -1.49 6.59
C PHE A 79 -9.11 -1.35 6.68
N ILE A 80 -8.40 -1.40 5.55
CA ILE A 80 -6.94 -1.37 5.58
C ILE A 80 -6.41 -0.04 6.11
N ASN A 81 -7.06 1.08 5.80
CA ASN A 81 -6.67 2.38 6.34
C ASN A 81 -6.72 2.40 7.88
N LYS A 82 -7.82 1.88 8.48
CA LYS A 82 -7.91 1.74 9.95
C LYS A 82 -6.77 0.88 10.52
N GLN A 83 -6.45 -0.23 9.85
CA GLN A 83 -5.41 -1.14 10.32
C GLN A 83 -4.00 -0.54 10.21
N ILE A 84 -3.71 0.16 9.11
CA ILE A 84 -2.40 0.80 8.91
C ILE A 84 -2.21 1.94 9.91
N LEU A 85 -3.22 2.77 10.15
CA LEU A 85 -3.15 3.81 11.18
C LEU A 85 -2.86 3.20 12.56
N ALA A 86 -3.57 2.14 12.96
CA ALA A 86 -3.32 1.47 14.22
C ALA A 86 -1.93 0.80 14.30
N VAL A 87 -1.39 0.33 13.18
CA VAL A 87 0.00 -0.16 13.11
C VAL A 87 0.99 0.99 13.31
N ILE A 88 0.80 2.12 12.63
CA ILE A 88 1.66 3.29 12.74
C ILE A 88 1.67 3.80 14.19
N ASP A 89 0.50 3.93 14.82
CA ASP A 89 0.38 4.37 16.21
C ASP A 89 1.20 3.48 17.16
N ILE A 90 1.10 2.16 17.01
CA ILE A 90 1.87 1.19 17.82
C ILE A 90 3.37 1.33 17.55
N LEU A 91 3.78 1.38 16.28
CA LEU A 91 5.19 1.50 15.94
C LEU A 91 5.82 2.81 16.47
N GLN A 92 5.06 3.90 16.46
CA GLN A 92 5.53 5.18 16.99
C GLN A 92 5.55 5.24 18.51
N ALA A 93 4.56 4.61 19.17
CA ALA A 93 4.43 4.66 20.63
C ALA A 93 5.36 3.69 21.37
N ASP A 94 5.54 2.48 20.81
CA ASP A 94 6.13 1.36 21.53
C ASP A 94 7.58 1.06 21.10
N SER A 95 8.10 1.72 20.05
CA SER A 95 9.50 1.53 19.63
C SER A 95 10.46 2.37 20.47
N ASP A 96 11.55 1.80 20.97
CA ASP A 96 12.59 2.48 21.73
C ASP A 96 13.23 3.65 20.95
N GLN A 97 13.36 3.48 19.65
CA GLN A 97 13.81 4.52 18.74
C GLN A 97 12.74 4.77 17.69
N PRO A 98 12.42 6.04 17.36
CA PRO A 98 11.42 6.34 16.34
C PRO A 98 11.78 5.70 15.00
N PRO A 99 10.95 4.80 14.45
CA PRO A 99 11.24 4.12 13.20
C PRO A 99 11.02 5.04 11.99
N VAL A 100 11.75 4.80 10.91
CA VAL A 100 11.35 5.30 9.58
C VAL A 100 10.20 4.44 9.08
N ILE A 101 9.07 5.05 8.72
CA ILE A 101 7.90 4.34 8.19
C ILE A 101 7.56 4.87 6.80
N ILE A 102 7.43 3.96 5.85
CA ILE A 102 6.99 4.25 4.49
C ILE A 102 5.75 3.41 4.23
N VAL A 103 4.65 4.06 3.85
CA VAL A 103 3.43 3.39 3.39
C VAL A 103 3.20 3.76 1.94
N GLN A 104 3.27 2.77 1.06
CA GLN A 104 3.28 3.02 -0.37
C GLN A 104 2.41 2.00 -1.11
N GLY A 105 1.57 2.48 -2.02
CA GLY A 105 0.88 1.64 -3.01
C GLY A 105 1.74 1.44 -4.24
N ASP A 106 1.49 0.40 -5.00
CA ASP A 106 2.16 0.08 -6.25
C ASP A 106 1.44 0.68 -7.47
N HIS A 107 0.12 0.84 -7.38
CA HIS A 107 -0.72 1.49 -8.39
C HIS A 107 -2.02 2.05 -7.77
N GLY A 108 -2.76 2.83 -8.54
CA GLY A 108 -4.06 3.38 -8.17
C GLY A 108 -5.20 2.35 -8.24
N PRO A 109 -6.45 2.82 -8.29
CA PRO A 109 -7.62 1.94 -8.23
C PRO A 109 -7.69 0.94 -9.41
N PRO A 110 -8.48 -0.13 -9.27
CA PRO A 110 -8.63 -1.14 -10.31
C PRO A 110 -9.32 -0.58 -11.58
N PRO A 111 -9.19 -1.27 -12.73
CA PRO A 111 -9.72 -0.79 -14.01
C PRO A 111 -11.21 -0.44 -14.00
N GLU A 112 -11.99 -1.16 -13.22
CA GLU A 112 -13.45 -0.96 -13.07
C GLU A 112 -13.79 0.40 -12.46
N LEU A 113 -12.85 1.00 -11.71
CA LEU A 113 -13.02 2.28 -11.03
C LEU A 113 -12.26 3.42 -11.69
N SER A 114 -11.40 3.14 -12.64
CA SER A 114 -10.57 4.15 -13.28
C SER A 114 -10.84 4.20 -14.77
N LEU A 115 -11.25 5.37 -15.23
CA LEU A 115 -11.59 5.62 -16.62
C LEU A 115 -10.37 6.00 -17.46
N THR A 116 -9.33 6.54 -16.82
CA THR A 116 -8.14 7.09 -17.50
C THR A 116 -6.84 6.64 -16.86
N TYR A 117 -5.74 6.75 -17.59
CA TYR A 117 -4.40 6.46 -17.05
C TYR A 117 -4.01 7.40 -15.91
N SER A 118 -4.46 8.66 -15.98
CA SER A 118 -4.19 9.64 -14.94
C SER A 118 -4.83 9.28 -13.59
N GLU A 119 -5.92 8.51 -13.60
CA GLU A 119 -6.59 8.02 -12.37
C GLU A 119 -5.93 6.77 -11.80
N LYS A 120 -5.18 6.01 -12.62
CA LYS A 120 -4.46 4.80 -12.19
C LYS A 120 -3.08 5.05 -11.62
N MET A 121 -2.47 6.18 -11.97
CA MET A 121 -1.10 6.50 -11.56
C MET A 121 -0.97 7.05 -10.14
N PRO A 122 -1.92 7.83 -9.57
CA PRO A 122 -1.83 8.26 -8.19
C PRO A 122 -1.85 7.08 -7.23
N ILE A 123 -0.87 7.05 -6.34
CA ILE A 123 -0.71 6.04 -5.31
C ILE A 123 -0.76 6.68 -3.93
N LEU A 124 -1.09 5.90 -2.91
CA LEU A 124 -0.74 6.26 -1.55
C LEU A 124 0.79 6.29 -1.44
N ASN A 125 1.35 7.39 -0.99
CA ASN A 125 2.78 7.53 -0.79
C ASN A 125 3.02 8.41 0.44
N ALA A 126 3.11 7.78 1.61
CA ALA A 126 3.20 8.44 2.89
C ALA A 126 4.48 8.05 3.63
N TYR A 127 5.07 9.03 4.31
CA TYR A 127 6.34 8.91 5.00
C TYR A 127 6.24 9.40 6.43
N TYR A 128 6.83 8.68 7.34
CA TYR A 128 7.22 9.16 8.64
C TYR A 128 8.75 9.09 8.75
N LEU A 129 9.37 10.26 8.74
CA LEU A 129 10.83 10.42 8.78
C LEU A 129 11.21 11.11 10.09
N PRO A 130 11.60 10.39 11.14
CA PRO A 130 11.93 10.97 12.42
C PRO A 130 13.20 11.82 12.35
N GLY A 131 13.23 12.92 13.10
CA GLY A 131 14.34 13.85 13.15
C GLY A 131 13.97 15.26 12.72
N LYS A 132 14.88 16.22 13.02
CA LYS A 132 14.63 17.63 12.69
C LYS A 132 14.71 17.86 11.18
N GLN A 133 13.73 18.54 10.61
CA GLN A 133 13.68 18.97 9.21
C GLN A 133 13.69 17.84 8.17
N MET A 134 13.42 16.60 8.57
CA MET A 134 13.38 15.46 7.63
C MET A 134 12.22 15.57 6.64
N ASP A 135 11.12 16.21 7.03
CA ASP A 135 9.98 16.52 6.15
C ASP A 135 10.36 17.45 4.98
N GLN A 136 11.40 18.29 5.14
CA GLN A 136 11.91 19.15 4.06
C GLN A 136 12.60 18.39 2.91
N LEU A 137 12.93 17.12 3.13
CA LEU A 137 13.50 16.25 2.10
C LEU A 137 12.44 15.72 1.12
N LEU A 138 11.17 15.84 1.50
CA LEU A 138 10.05 15.40 0.69
C LEU A 138 9.53 16.56 -0.17
N TYR A 139 9.09 16.24 -1.36
CA TYR A 139 8.51 17.19 -2.31
C TYR A 139 7.25 16.59 -2.96
N PRO A 140 6.28 17.42 -3.42
CA PRO A 140 4.96 16.96 -3.84
C PRO A 140 4.95 15.94 -4.98
N SER A 141 5.96 15.97 -5.85
CA SER A 141 6.06 15.07 -7.01
C SER A 141 6.95 13.85 -6.77
N ILE A 142 7.38 13.61 -5.51
CA ILE A 142 8.24 12.46 -5.21
C ILE A 142 7.57 11.15 -5.62
N SER A 143 8.28 10.37 -6.40
CA SER A 143 7.82 9.05 -6.83
C SER A 143 8.62 7.93 -6.15
N PRO A 144 8.16 6.66 -6.22
CA PRO A 144 8.83 5.53 -5.59
C PRO A 144 10.31 5.37 -5.94
N VAL A 145 10.74 5.84 -7.12
CA VAL A 145 12.15 5.77 -7.55
C VAL A 145 13.09 6.52 -6.62
N ASN A 146 12.61 7.57 -5.94
CA ASN A 146 13.40 8.40 -5.04
C ASN A 146 13.19 8.09 -3.56
N THR A 147 12.22 7.27 -3.20
CA THR A 147 11.91 6.92 -1.81
C THR A 147 13.14 6.49 -1.03
N PHE A 148 13.81 5.43 -1.49
CA PHE A 148 14.99 4.92 -0.79
C PHE A 148 16.22 5.80 -0.96
N ARG A 149 16.32 6.59 -2.03
CA ARG A 149 17.40 7.57 -2.18
C ARG A 149 17.32 8.63 -1.09
N VAL A 150 16.13 9.15 -0.83
CA VAL A 150 15.90 10.10 0.28
C VAL A 150 16.24 9.46 1.62
N VAL A 151 15.75 8.27 1.91
CA VAL A 151 15.99 7.59 3.17
C VAL A 151 17.47 7.27 3.38
N LEU A 152 18.16 6.72 2.39
CA LEU A 152 19.57 6.36 2.49
C LEU A 152 20.45 7.60 2.66
N ASN A 153 20.14 8.68 1.93
CA ASN A 153 20.86 9.95 2.12
C ASN A 153 20.61 10.55 3.51
N ALA A 154 19.38 10.48 4.02
CA ALA A 154 19.01 11.10 5.29
C ALA A 154 19.57 10.39 6.52
N TYR A 155 19.60 9.05 6.51
CA TYR A 155 19.87 8.26 7.72
C TYR A 155 21.14 7.42 7.65
N PHE A 156 21.71 7.19 6.46
CA PHE A 156 22.86 6.30 6.28
C PHE A 156 24.08 7.00 5.71
N GLY A 157 24.04 8.33 5.55
CA GLY A 157 25.18 9.13 5.08
C GLY A 157 25.50 8.93 3.60
N GLU A 158 24.59 8.39 2.82
CA GLU A 158 24.74 8.24 1.38
C GLU A 158 24.56 9.59 0.66
N HIS A 159 25.03 9.65 -0.58
CA HIS A 159 24.94 10.83 -1.44
C HIS A 159 24.40 10.45 -2.81
N LEU A 160 23.31 9.66 -2.82
CA LEU A 160 22.67 9.20 -4.04
C LEU A 160 21.96 10.37 -4.74
N PRO A 161 22.26 10.67 -6.01
CA PRO A 161 21.54 11.71 -6.73
C PRO A 161 20.09 11.31 -6.90
N LEU A 162 19.16 12.25 -6.71
CA LEU A 162 17.76 12.00 -7.04
C LEU A 162 17.61 11.81 -8.55
N LEU A 163 16.78 10.86 -8.92
CA LEU A 163 16.41 10.62 -10.32
C LEU A 163 15.23 11.51 -10.69
N GLU A 164 15.00 11.66 -11.98
CA GLU A 164 13.82 12.35 -12.48
C GLU A 164 12.56 11.53 -12.17
N ASP A 165 11.56 12.17 -11.54
CA ASP A 165 10.29 11.55 -11.19
C ASP A 165 9.41 11.42 -12.43
N LYS A 166 9.58 10.32 -13.16
CA LYS A 166 8.85 10.00 -14.38
C LYS A 166 8.02 8.75 -14.18
N SER A 167 6.76 8.82 -14.57
CA SER A 167 5.84 7.68 -14.59
C SER A 167 5.53 7.30 -16.03
N TYR A 168 5.53 6.01 -16.31
CA TYR A 168 5.26 5.47 -17.63
C TYR A 168 4.11 4.48 -17.59
N TYR A 169 3.27 4.51 -18.59
CA TYR A 169 2.18 3.58 -18.78
C TYR A 169 2.34 2.80 -20.08
N ALA A 170 2.15 1.48 -20.02
CA ALA A 170 2.08 0.61 -21.18
C ALA A 170 0.61 0.29 -21.49
N PRO A 171 0.07 0.71 -22.65
CA PRO A 171 -1.37 0.56 -22.94
C PRO A 171 -1.79 -0.87 -23.27
N ASN A 172 -0.87 -1.75 -23.56
CA ASN A 172 -1.11 -3.14 -23.94
C ASN A 172 0.01 -4.05 -23.45
N GLU A 173 -0.28 -5.35 -23.36
CA GLU A 173 0.61 -6.39 -22.87
C GLU A 173 1.92 -6.54 -23.69
N ASN A 174 1.98 -6.00 -24.88
CA ASN A 174 3.16 -6.09 -25.74
C ASN A 174 4.35 -5.22 -25.31
N HIS A 175 4.24 -4.45 -24.21
CA HIS A 175 5.33 -3.64 -23.61
C HIS A 175 6.25 -2.86 -24.58
N ALA A 176 5.86 -2.74 -25.85
CA ALA A 176 6.70 -2.14 -26.90
C ALA A 176 6.63 -0.60 -26.95
N ALA A 177 5.66 -0.01 -26.26
CA ALA A 177 5.49 1.44 -26.22
C ALA A 177 5.11 1.88 -24.79
N TYR A 178 5.96 2.70 -24.20
CA TYR A 178 5.70 3.36 -22.92
C TYR A 178 5.29 4.80 -23.19
N ASN A 179 4.15 5.19 -22.67
CA ASN A 179 3.71 6.58 -22.71
C ASN A 179 4.10 7.28 -21.40
N LEU A 180 4.76 8.41 -21.50
CA LEU A 180 5.04 9.25 -20.35
C LEU A 180 3.72 9.81 -19.81
N VAL A 181 3.49 9.64 -18.51
CA VAL A 181 2.34 10.22 -17.82
C VAL A 181 2.84 11.39 -16.98
N PRO A 182 2.16 12.57 -17.02
CA PRO A 182 2.52 13.69 -16.16
C PRO A 182 2.51 13.27 -14.69
N ASN A 183 3.60 13.52 -13.98
CA ASN A 183 3.72 13.29 -12.54
C ASN A 183 3.22 14.52 -11.80
N SER A 184 1.91 14.78 -11.86
CA SER A 184 1.26 15.86 -11.14
C SER A 184 0.20 15.29 -10.24
N CYS A 185 0.34 15.48 -8.92
CA CYS A 185 -0.84 15.36 -8.06
C CYS A 185 -1.86 16.40 -8.54
N PRO A 186 -3.12 16.02 -8.78
CA PRO A 186 -4.16 17.02 -8.97
C PRO A 186 -4.14 17.90 -7.72
N GLY A 187 -3.86 19.20 -7.92
CA GLY A 187 -3.79 20.16 -6.83
C GLY A 187 -5.06 20.06 -5.99
N LYS A 188 -4.92 20.23 -4.68
CA LYS A 188 -6.09 20.41 -3.82
C LYS A 188 -6.93 21.53 -4.40
N PRO A 189 -8.27 21.36 -4.52
CA PRO A 189 -9.16 22.43 -4.90
C PRO A 189 -9.05 23.62 -3.93
#